data_097d9da2f79c98a8c7b3e4b71df88f48
#
_entry.id   097d9da2f79c98a8c7b3e4b71df88f48
#
_cell.length_a   1.000
_cell.length_b   1.000
_cell.length_c   1.000
_cell.angle_alpha   90.00
_cell.angle_beta   90.00
_cell.angle_gamma   90.00
#
_symmetry.space_group_name_H-M   'P 1'
#
loop_
_entity.id
_entity.type
_entity.pdbx_description
1 polymer ?
#
loop_
_entity_poly.entity_id
_entity_poly.type
_entity_poly.pdbx_seq_one_letter_code
_entity_poly.pdbx_strand_id
1 'polypeptide(L)'
;MGPDRAVGFTLLEILVVLFIVSILSGLVVVNLPSTIGQSETEDAVRRLHIVMNRALASAERDSVEHGVLLDQRGYQILTFDPILLDWQTSSVQEHAYTEFPATFKPFLSLEASDAPTLGANQSSSEEEDEAQPQILLLSSGETSIFTLMFDDASGASFKISGSGFGETSFDVVKTLD
;
A
#
# COMPACT_ATOMS: atom_id res chain seq x y z
N MET A 1 73.81 5.97 9.70
CA MET A 1 72.63 5.16 9.91
C MET A 1 72.04 5.64 11.27
N GLY A 2 71.04 6.52 11.28
CA GLY A 2 70.39 7.03 12.48
C GLY A 2 69.22 6.11 12.86
N PRO A 3 68.96 5.91 14.15
CA PRO A 3 67.84 5.06 14.57
C PRO A 3 66.54 5.76 14.27
N ASP A 4 65.65 5.09 13.52
CA ASP A 4 64.28 5.49 13.33
C ASP A 4 63.58 5.53 14.67
N ARG A 5 63.13 6.70 15.09
CA ARG A 5 62.31 6.86 16.28
C ARG A 5 60.90 6.35 15.95
N ALA A 6 60.57 5.16 16.44
CA ALA A 6 59.22 4.70 16.47
C ALA A 6 58.38 5.60 17.36
N VAL A 7 57.51 6.39 16.76
CA VAL A 7 56.54 7.21 17.46
C VAL A 7 55.37 6.31 17.86
N GLY A 8 55.30 5.97 19.15
CA GLY A 8 54.19 5.19 19.69
C GLY A 8 52.94 6.07 19.90
N PHE A 9 51.75 5.55 19.60
CA PHE A 9 50.46 6.18 19.91
C PHE A 9 50.29 6.33 21.42
N THR A 10 49.83 7.49 21.86
CA THR A 10 49.55 7.72 23.29
C THR A 10 48.16 7.18 23.65
N LEU A 11 48.01 6.74 24.90
CA LEU A 11 46.71 6.28 25.40
C LEU A 11 45.62 7.37 25.28
N LEU A 12 46.01 8.62 25.47
CA LEU A 12 45.15 9.81 25.34
C LEU A 12 44.67 9.96 23.88
N GLU A 13 45.49 9.71 22.88
CA GLU A 13 45.16 9.85 21.48
C GLU A 13 44.10 8.81 21.05
N ILE A 14 44.23 7.57 21.52
CA ILE A 14 43.21 6.55 21.28
C ILE A 14 41.90 6.92 21.97
N LEU A 15 41.91 7.45 23.16
CA LEU A 15 40.71 7.88 23.89
C LEU A 15 39.99 9.02 23.16
N VAL A 16 40.72 10.00 22.62
CA VAL A 16 40.13 11.10 21.83
C VAL A 16 39.54 10.58 20.52
N VAL A 17 40.21 9.66 19.83
CA VAL A 17 39.71 9.07 18.60
C VAL A 17 38.39 8.28 18.85
N LEU A 18 38.36 7.46 19.91
CA LEU A 18 37.15 6.73 20.28
C LEU A 18 36.01 7.67 20.67
N PHE A 19 36.28 8.78 21.34
CA PHE A 19 35.31 9.80 21.68
C PHE A 19 34.71 10.46 20.43
N ILE A 20 35.54 10.86 19.48
CA ILE A 20 35.11 11.45 18.21
C ILE A 20 34.27 10.42 17.40
N VAL A 21 34.72 9.17 17.29
CA VAL A 21 33.99 8.11 16.58
C VAL A 21 32.63 7.85 17.24
N SER A 22 32.55 7.87 18.57
CA SER A 22 31.28 7.71 19.29
C SER A 22 30.30 8.82 18.99
N ILE A 23 30.74 10.08 18.94
CA ILE A 23 29.90 11.22 18.58
C ILE A 23 29.43 11.12 17.13
N LEU A 24 30.34 10.83 16.20
CA LEU A 24 30.02 10.67 14.80
C LEU A 24 29.03 9.52 14.56
N SER A 25 29.21 8.40 15.24
CA SER A 25 28.29 7.25 15.15
C SER A 25 26.90 7.61 15.68
N GLY A 26 26.80 8.39 16.74
CA GLY A 26 25.53 8.89 17.28
C GLY A 26 24.79 9.80 16.29
N LEU A 27 25.51 10.68 15.58
CA LEU A 27 24.93 11.58 14.58
C LEU A 27 24.37 10.83 13.35
N VAL A 28 25.01 9.74 12.97
CA VAL A 28 24.54 8.89 11.83
C VAL A 28 23.21 8.24 12.16
N VAL A 29 23.02 7.74 13.38
CA VAL A 29 21.76 7.08 13.79
C VAL A 29 20.59 8.06 13.84
N VAL A 30 20.81 9.30 14.26
CA VAL A 30 19.75 10.33 14.37
C VAL A 30 19.33 10.85 12.99
N ASN A 31 20.21 10.78 11.99
CA ASN A 31 19.95 11.26 10.62
C ASN A 31 19.58 10.13 9.62
N LEU A 32 19.24 8.92 10.09
CA LEU A 32 18.61 7.93 9.22
C LEU A 32 17.23 8.45 8.86
N PRO A 33 17.02 8.91 7.60
CA PRO A 33 15.69 9.33 7.18
C PRO A 33 14.75 8.14 7.31
N SER A 34 13.49 8.41 7.63
CA SER A 34 12.40 7.42 7.69
C SER A 34 12.07 6.77 6.32
N THR A 35 13.06 6.68 5.45
CA THR A 35 12.96 6.05 4.12
C THR A 35 12.56 4.58 4.18
N ILE A 36 12.80 3.90 5.31
CA ILE A 36 12.37 2.49 5.48
C ILE A 36 10.84 2.42 5.54
N GLY A 37 10.18 3.29 6.31
CA GLY A 37 8.72 3.31 6.39
C GLY A 37 8.04 3.77 5.09
N GLN A 38 8.65 4.74 4.39
CA GLN A 38 8.16 5.22 3.10
C GLN A 38 8.22 4.14 2.02
N SER A 39 9.26 3.31 2.05
CA SER A 39 9.42 2.15 1.18
C SER A 39 8.34 1.09 1.42
N GLU A 40 8.01 0.77 2.67
CA GLU A 40 6.97 -0.24 2.99
C GLU A 40 5.59 0.22 2.54
N THR A 41 5.27 1.50 2.73
CA THR A 41 4.00 2.09 2.30
C THR A 41 3.88 2.08 0.78
N GLU A 42 4.88 2.60 0.08
CA GLU A 42 4.89 2.60 -1.38
C GLU A 42 4.79 1.19 -1.94
N ASP A 43 5.53 0.24 -1.39
CA ASP A 43 5.52 -1.14 -1.83
C ASP A 43 4.15 -1.81 -1.63
N ALA A 44 3.46 -1.52 -0.53
CA ALA A 44 2.12 -2.05 -0.26
C ALA A 44 1.07 -1.48 -1.24
N VAL A 45 1.09 -0.16 -1.51
CA VAL A 45 0.18 0.49 -2.48
C VAL A 45 0.47 -0.01 -3.90
N ARG A 46 1.74 -0.10 -4.25
CA ARG A 46 2.17 -0.62 -5.56
C ARG A 46 1.76 -2.09 -5.75
N ARG A 47 1.83 -2.89 -4.70
CA ARG A 47 1.33 -4.27 -4.72
C ARG A 47 -0.17 -4.31 -4.97
N LEU A 48 -0.97 -3.51 -4.26
CA LEU A 48 -2.41 -3.42 -4.47
C LEU A 48 -2.72 -3.05 -5.93
N HIS A 49 -2.06 -2.01 -6.46
CA HIS A 49 -2.21 -1.59 -7.85
C HIS A 49 -1.93 -2.73 -8.85
N ILE A 50 -0.85 -3.48 -8.64
CA ILE A 50 -0.49 -4.62 -9.50
C ILE A 50 -1.56 -5.73 -9.40
N VAL A 51 -2.04 -6.05 -8.19
CA VAL A 51 -3.07 -7.07 -7.98
C VAL A 51 -4.38 -6.67 -8.66
N MET A 52 -4.79 -5.40 -8.55
CA MET A 52 -5.99 -4.89 -9.21
C MET A 52 -5.91 -5.03 -10.74
N ASN A 53 -4.80 -4.61 -11.35
CA ASN A 53 -4.63 -4.73 -12.80
C ASN A 53 -4.54 -6.19 -13.27
N ARG A 54 -3.94 -7.08 -12.48
CA ARG A 54 -3.97 -8.52 -12.77
C ARG A 54 -5.36 -9.12 -12.64
N ALA A 55 -6.13 -8.69 -11.65
CA ALA A 55 -7.52 -9.10 -11.48
C ALA A 55 -8.37 -8.63 -12.66
N LEU A 56 -8.21 -7.39 -13.12
CA LEU A 56 -8.89 -6.87 -14.32
C LEU A 56 -8.52 -7.69 -15.58
N ALA A 57 -7.23 -7.91 -15.81
CA ALA A 57 -6.79 -8.74 -16.95
C ALA A 57 -7.29 -10.20 -16.86
N SER A 58 -7.48 -10.73 -15.64
CA SER A 58 -8.09 -12.04 -15.42
C SER A 58 -9.59 -12.00 -15.70
N ALA A 59 -10.29 -10.93 -15.28
CA ALA A 59 -11.71 -10.72 -15.56
C ALA A 59 -11.99 -10.76 -17.06
N GLU A 60 -11.23 -9.99 -17.85
CA GLU A 60 -11.35 -9.93 -19.30
C GLU A 60 -11.06 -11.29 -19.97
N ARG A 61 -9.99 -11.96 -19.55
CA ARG A 61 -9.56 -13.23 -20.13
C ARG A 61 -10.53 -14.38 -19.84
N ASP A 62 -11.00 -14.45 -18.60
CA ASP A 62 -11.76 -15.58 -18.08
C ASP A 62 -13.28 -15.32 -18.13
N SER A 63 -13.69 -14.10 -18.52
CA SER A 63 -15.10 -13.64 -18.55
C SER A 63 -15.77 -13.78 -17.19
N VAL A 64 -15.08 -13.37 -16.14
CA VAL A 64 -15.52 -13.45 -14.74
C VAL A 64 -15.36 -12.09 -14.08
N GLU A 65 -16.40 -11.62 -13.39
CA GLU A 65 -16.36 -10.34 -12.70
C GLU A 65 -15.56 -10.44 -11.41
N HIS A 66 -14.65 -9.49 -11.19
CA HIS A 66 -13.92 -9.34 -9.94
C HIS A 66 -14.33 -8.06 -9.24
N GLY A 67 -14.13 -8.04 -7.92
CA GLY A 67 -14.37 -6.86 -7.11
C GLY A 67 -13.34 -6.71 -6.01
N VAL A 68 -12.96 -5.48 -5.70
CA VAL A 68 -12.05 -5.19 -4.60
C VAL A 68 -12.85 -4.84 -3.36
N LEU A 69 -12.70 -5.65 -2.33
CA LEU A 69 -13.20 -5.39 -0.99
C LEU A 69 -12.08 -4.72 -0.20
N LEU A 70 -12.35 -3.52 0.30
CA LEU A 70 -11.42 -2.72 1.09
C LEU A 70 -11.97 -2.52 2.50
N ASP A 71 -11.14 -2.60 3.49
CA ASP A 71 -11.42 -2.16 4.84
C ASP A 71 -10.27 -1.28 5.38
N GLN A 72 -10.35 -0.88 6.65
CA GLN A 72 -9.33 -0.04 7.28
C GLN A 72 -7.99 -0.78 7.50
N ARG A 73 -7.98 -2.10 7.40
CA ARG A 73 -6.83 -2.95 7.74
C ARG A 73 -6.21 -3.62 6.53
N GLY A 74 -6.96 -3.77 5.43
CA GLY A 74 -6.46 -4.51 4.28
C GLY A 74 -7.40 -4.49 3.09
N TYR A 75 -7.16 -5.40 2.18
CA TYR A 75 -7.98 -5.60 0.98
C TYR A 75 -8.07 -7.06 0.61
N GLN A 76 -9.10 -7.38 -0.15
CA GLN A 76 -9.32 -8.71 -0.75
C GLN A 76 -9.94 -8.55 -2.14
N ILE A 77 -9.61 -9.44 -3.06
CA ILE A 77 -10.29 -9.54 -4.34
C ILE A 77 -11.35 -10.64 -4.26
N LEU A 78 -12.59 -10.26 -4.51
CA LEU A 78 -13.71 -11.17 -4.61
C LEU A 78 -13.98 -11.54 -6.08
N THR A 79 -14.64 -12.67 -6.28
CA THR A 79 -15.07 -13.15 -7.60
C THR A 79 -16.59 -13.31 -7.55
N PHE A 80 -17.29 -12.78 -8.56
CA PHE A 80 -18.74 -12.92 -8.64
C PHE A 80 -19.11 -14.31 -9.16
N ASP A 81 -19.97 -15.01 -8.44
CA ASP A 81 -20.57 -16.27 -8.87
C ASP A 81 -21.93 -16.00 -9.53
N PRO A 82 -22.06 -16.18 -10.85
CA PRO A 82 -23.30 -15.90 -11.55
C PRO A 82 -24.43 -16.91 -11.25
N ILE A 83 -24.14 -18.06 -10.66
CA ILE A 83 -25.12 -19.05 -10.27
C ILE A 83 -25.72 -18.70 -8.91
N LEU A 84 -24.86 -18.34 -7.96
CA LEU A 84 -25.27 -17.93 -6.62
C LEU A 84 -25.76 -16.49 -6.57
N LEU A 85 -25.42 -15.68 -7.61
CA LEU A 85 -25.64 -14.24 -7.67
C LEU A 85 -25.01 -13.49 -6.51
N ASP A 86 -23.83 -13.95 -6.09
CA ASP A 86 -23.17 -13.47 -4.90
C ASP A 86 -21.64 -13.37 -5.10
N TRP A 87 -21.00 -12.53 -4.26
CA TRP A 87 -19.56 -12.34 -4.24
C TRP A 87 -18.88 -13.41 -3.39
N GLN A 88 -17.96 -14.14 -3.96
CA GLN A 88 -17.26 -15.22 -3.32
C GLN A 88 -15.77 -14.91 -3.14
N THR A 89 -15.18 -15.46 -2.10
CA THR A 89 -13.73 -15.44 -1.94
C THR A 89 -13.06 -16.19 -3.09
N SER A 90 -12.13 -15.55 -3.78
CA SER A 90 -11.38 -16.16 -4.87
C SER A 90 -10.44 -17.26 -4.36
N SER A 91 -10.31 -18.34 -5.15
CA SER A 91 -9.33 -19.40 -4.88
C SER A 91 -7.90 -19.03 -5.26
N VAL A 92 -7.70 -17.88 -5.92
CA VAL A 92 -6.39 -17.37 -6.32
C VAL A 92 -5.67 -16.81 -5.13
N GLN A 93 -4.46 -17.27 -4.84
CA GLN A 93 -3.69 -16.84 -3.67
C GLN A 93 -3.40 -15.33 -3.63
N GLU A 94 -3.18 -14.70 -4.78
CA GLU A 94 -2.96 -13.24 -4.89
C GLU A 94 -4.22 -12.42 -4.56
N HIS A 95 -5.39 -13.05 -4.58
CA HIS A 95 -6.68 -12.45 -4.26
C HIS A 95 -7.06 -12.57 -2.78
N ALA A 96 -6.28 -13.34 -1.99
CA ALA A 96 -6.53 -13.53 -0.58
C ALA A 96 -6.41 -12.20 0.19
N TYR A 97 -7.07 -12.15 1.34
CA TYR A 97 -6.98 -10.97 2.20
C TYR A 97 -5.53 -10.63 2.52
N THR A 98 -5.17 -9.38 2.25
CA THR A 98 -3.83 -8.84 2.46
C THR A 98 -3.92 -7.63 3.37
N GLU A 99 -3.23 -7.69 4.50
CA GLU A 99 -3.19 -6.60 5.47
C GLU A 99 -2.31 -5.44 4.97
N PHE A 100 -2.77 -4.22 5.25
CA PHE A 100 -1.97 -3.03 5.09
C PHE A 100 -0.98 -2.87 6.26
N PRO A 101 0.14 -2.19 6.07
CA PRO A 101 0.99 -1.75 7.18
C PRO A 101 0.18 -0.95 8.22
N ALA A 102 0.48 -1.12 9.50
CA ALA A 102 -0.29 -0.53 10.61
C ALA A 102 -0.35 1.02 10.59
N THR A 103 0.55 1.67 9.85
CA THR A 103 0.62 3.12 9.67
C THR A 103 -0.32 3.65 8.59
N PHE A 104 -1.00 2.76 7.88
CA PHE A 104 -1.83 3.05 6.72
C PHE A 104 -3.21 3.56 7.10
N LYS A 105 -3.67 4.58 6.38
CA LYS A 105 -5.08 5.03 6.44
C LYS A 105 -5.59 5.17 5.02
N PRO A 106 -6.26 4.14 4.48
CA PRO A 106 -6.86 4.23 3.17
C PRO A 106 -8.05 5.19 3.20
N PHE A 107 -8.10 6.07 2.22
CA PHE A 107 -9.26 6.92 1.96
C PHE A 107 -9.74 6.67 0.54
N LEU A 108 -10.96 6.16 0.40
CA LEU A 108 -11.57 5.88 -0.89
C LEU A 108 -12.64 6.93 -1.21
N SER A 109 -12.53 7.52 -2.39
CA SER A 109 -13.56 8.35 -3.01
C SER A 109 -14.06 7.70 -4.29
N LEU A 110 -15.36 7.49 -4.39
CA LEU A 110 -16.02 6.98 -5.59
C LEU A 110 -16.71 8.12 -6.30
N GLU A 111 -16.50 8.24 -7.59
CA GLU A 111 -17.08 9.32 -8.43
C GLU A 111 -18.34 8.89 -9.18
N ALA A 112 -19.10 7.91 -8.75
CA ALA A 112 -20.33 7.57 -9.45
C ALA A 112 -21.48 7.34 -8.49
N SER A 113 -22.59 7.96 -8.83
CA SER A 113 -23.87 7.95 -8.13
C SER A 113 -24.57 6.58 -8.12
N ASP A 114 -24.04 5.56 -8.78
CA ASP A 114 -24.64 4.22 -8.92
C ASP A 114 -23.68 3.08 -8.59
N ALA A 115 -22.47 3.35 -8.10
CA ALA A 115 -21.64 2.29 -7.54
C ALA A 115 -22.26 1.85 -6.21
N PRO A 116 -22.32 0.54 -5.92
CA PRO A 116 -22.78 0.08 -4.62
C PRO A 116 -21.96 0.78 -3.56
N THR A 117 -22.65 1.52 -2.70
CA THR A 117 -22.02 2.35 -1.69
C THR A 117 -21.18 1.47 -0.81
N LEU A 118 -19.89 1.69 -0.86
CA LEU A 118 -18.94 1.12 0.08
C LEU A 118 -19.43 1.32 1.46
N GLY A 119 -19.65 0.22 2.16
CA GLY A 119 -19.83 0.20 3.61
C GLY A 119 -19.83 1.51 4.33
N ALA A 120 -20.66 2.43 3.93
CA ALA A 120 -21.27 3.35 4.85
C ALA A 120 -22.21 2.49 5.70
N ASN A 121 -21.65 1.62 6.56
CA ASN A 121 -22.36 0.99 7.65
C ASN A 121 -22.79 2.06 8.63
N GLN A 122 -23.84 2.79 8.24
CA GLN A 122 -24.74 3.50 9.11
C GLN A 122 -26.17 3.10 8.72
N SER A 123 -26.46 1.83 8.80
CA SER A 123 -27.84 1.37 9.01
C SER A 123 -27.78 0.05 9.76
N SER A 124 -28.14 0.19 11.01
CA SER A 124 -28.54 -0.82 11.96
C SER A 124 -29.54 -1.82 11.34
N SER A 125 -29.06 -2.95 10.89
CA SER A 125 -29.82 -4.19 10.83
C SER A 125 -28.82 -5.34 10.99
N GLU A 126 -29.02 -6.12 12.05
CA GLU A 126 -28.30 -7.34 12.40
C GLU A 126 -28.71 -8.48 11.44
N GLU A 127 -28.41 -8.32 10.16
CA GLU A 127 -28.44 -9.41 9.19
C GLU A 127 -27.03 -9.53 8.63
N GLU A 128 -26.52 -10.74 8.52
CA GLU A 128 -25.17 -11.10 8.06
C GLU A 128 -24.85 -10.32 6.79
N ASP A 129 -24.05 -9.23 6.94
CA ASP A 129 -23.64 -8.36 5.85
C ASP A 129 -22.75 -9.17 4.90
N GLU A 130 -23.32 -9.66 3.81
CA GLU A 130 -22.56 -10.17 2.68
C GLU A 130 -21.55 -9.12 2.25
N ALA A 131 -20.29 -9.48 2.31
CA ALA A 131 -19.18 -8.55 2.04
C ALA A 131 -19.20 -8.14 0.56
N GLN A 132 -19.75 -6.96 0.27
CA GLN A 132 -19.82 -6.44 -1.09
C GLN A 132 -18.56 -5.65 -1.46
N PRO A 133 -17.98 -5.90 -2.66
CA PRO A 133 -16.82 -5.16 -3.12
C PRO A 133 -17.21 -3.72 -3.45
N GLN A 134 -16.26 -2.88 -3.32
CA GLN A 134 -16.47 -1.46 -3.49
C GLN A 134 -15.96 -0.95 -4.83
N ILE A 135 -14.95 -1.59 -5.39
CA ILE A 135 -14.44 -1.28 -6.73
C ILE A 135 -14.71 -2.50 -7.59
N LEU A 136 -15.38 -2.31 -8.71
CA LEU A 136 -15.67 -3.36 -9.66
C LEU A 136 -14.61 -3.40 -10.76
N LEU A 137 -14.23 -4.60 -11.15
CA LEU A 137 -13.30 -4.91 -12.23
C LEU A 137 -14.02 -5.89 -13.16
N LEU A 138 -14.60 -5.37 -14.23
CA LEU A 138 -15.55 -6.11 -15.06
C LEU A 138 -14.86 -6.83 -16.23
N SER A 139 -15.44 -7.92 -16.64
CA SER A 139 -14.98 -8.71 -17.81
C SER A 139 -15.05 -7.95 -19.14
N SER A 140 -15.80 -6.86 -19.20
CA SER A 140 -15.84 -5.93 -20.34
C SER A 140 -14.60 -5.00 -20.42
N GLY A 141 -13.72 -5.01 -19.40
CA GLY A 141 -12.63 -4.05 -19.24
C GLY A 141 -13.06 -2.74 -18.54
N GLU A 142 -14.34 -2.66 -18.15
CA GLU A 142 -14.82 -1.52 -17.36
C GLU A 142 -14.40 -1.67 -15.90
N THR A 143 -14.16 -0.52 -15.25
CA THR A 143 -13.85 -0.44 -13.83
C THR A 143 -14.74 0.62 -13.17
N SER A 144 -14.91 0.54 -11.87
CA SER A 144 -15.47 1.68 -11.14
C SER A 144 -14.62 2.93 -11.37
N ILE A 145 -15.25 4.12 -11.40
CA ILE A 145 -14.52 5.38 -11.35
C ILE A 145 -14.24 5.69 -9.88
N PHE A 146 -12.97 5.67 -9.50
CA PHE A 146 -12.58 5.82 -8.10
C PHE A 146 -11.24 6.52 -7.95
N THR A 147 -11.03 7.09 -6.77
CA THR A 147 -9.74 7.56 -6.28
C THR A 147 -9.49 6.98 -4.90
N LEU A 148 -8.42 6.22 -4.76
CA LEU A 148 -7.99 5.64 -3.51
C LEU A 148 -6.69 6.33 -3.08
N MET A 149 -6.74 7.02 -1.95
CA MET A 149 -5.62 7.75 -1.37
C MET A 149 -5.08 7.01 -0.16
N PHE A 150 -3.78 7.04 0.00
CA PHE A 150 -3.08 6.47 1.14
C PHE A 150 -2.10 7.49 1.68
N ASP A 151 -2.30 7.88 2.93
CA ASP A 151 -1.40 8.79 3.60
C ASP A 151 -0.47 8.02 4.51
N ASP A 152 0.82 8.30 4.42
CA ASP A 152 1.85 7.75 5.29
C ASP A 152 2.11 8.71 6.47
N ALA A 153 2.53 8.15 7.58
CA ALA A 153 2.95 8.90 8.76
C ALA A 153 4.13 9.87 8.50
N SER A 154 4.88 9.67 7.41
CA SER A 154 5.97 10.57 6.97
C SER A 154 5.50 11.79 6.17
N GLY A 155 4.20 11.89 5.83
CA GLY A 155 3.64 12.95 5.01
C GLY A 155 3.69 12.67 3.50
N ALA A 156 4.09 11.46 3.09
CA ALA A 156 3.94 11.04 1.70
C ALA A 156 2.52 10.54 1.45
N SER A 157 1.95 10.88 0.29
CA SER A 157 0.65 10.40 -0.14
C SER A 157 0.76 9.66 -1.47
N PHE A 158 0.04 8.56 -1.58
CA PHE A 158 -0.02 7.71 -2.76
C PHE A 158 -1.45 7.63 -3.26
N LYS A 159 -1.63 7.56 -4.57
CA LYS A 159 -2.95 7.52 -5.19
C LYS A 159 -3.04 6.37 -6.18
N ILE A 160 -4.11 5.60 -6.10
CA ILE A 160 -4.56 4.71 -7.16
C ILE A 160 -5.88 5.26 -7.69
N SER A 161 -6.06 5.33 -9.00
CA SER A 161 -7.31 5.78 -9.59
C SER A 161 -7.73 4.93 -10.79
N GLY A 162 -9.04 4.72 -10.92
CA GLY A 162 -9.69 4.12 -12.06
C GLY A 162 -10.50 5.15 -12.82
N SER A 163 -10.38 5.17 -14.14
CA SER A 163 -11.06 6.12 -15.04
C SER A 163 -12.37 5.61 -15.60
N GLY A 164 -12.82 4.43 -15.20
CA GLY A 164 -14.02 3.78 -15.70
C GLY A 164 -13.74 2.71 -16.76
N PHE A 165 -12.56 2.68 -17.34
CA PHE A 165 -12.18 1.69 -18.35
C PHE A 165 -10.67 1.49 -18.41
N GLY A 166 -10.25 0.23 -18.59
CA GLY A 166 -8.85 -0.16 -18.71
C GLY A 166 -8.11 -0.18 -17.38
N GLU A 167 -6.78 -0.22 -17.46
CA GLU A 167 -5.91 -0.33 -16.29
C GLU A 167 -6.03 0.88 -15.35
N THR A 168 -5.90 0.61 -14.06
CA THR A 168 -5.81 1.65 -13.04
C THR A 168 -4.47 2.37 -13.10
N SER A 169 -4.41 3.61 -12.62
CA SER A 169 -3.18 4.40 -12.54
C SER A 169 -2.66 4.46 -11.09
N PHE A 170 -1.35 4.57 -10.96
CA PHE A 170 -0.66 4.77 -9.68
C PHE A 170 0.18 6.05 -9.75
N ASP A 171 -0.02 6.95 -8.79
CA ASP A 171 0.70 8.20 -8.68
C ASP A 171 1.24 8.40 -7.26
N VAL A 172 2.44 8.97 -7.16
CA VAL A 172 2.99 9.48 -5.90
C VAL A 172 2.65 10.96 -5.79
N VAL A 173 1.81 11.30 -4.82
CA VAL A 173 1.41 12.68 -4.57
C VAL A 173 2.43 13.29 -3.62
N LYS A 174 3.32 14.16 -4.14
CA LYS A 174 4.23 14.93 -3.29
C LYS A 174 3.45 16.06 -2.65
N THR A 175 3.35 16.08 -1.34
CA THR A 175 2.93 17.29 -0.63
C THR A 175 4.02 18.35 -0.85
N LEU A 176 3.67 19.43 -1.54
CA LEU A 176 4.54 20.60 -1.65
C LEU A 176 4.44 21.32 -0.31
N ASP A 177 5.55 21.34 0.45
CA ASP A 177 5.74 22.25 1.58
C ASP A 177 5.77 23.70 1.11
#